data_1063d0baa4a26cdf0204bcda805ce996
#
_entry.id   1063d0baa4a26cdf0204bcda805ce996
#
_cell.length_a   1.000
_cell.length_b   1.000
_cell.length_c   1.000
_cell.angle_alpha   90.00
_cell.angle_beta   90.00
_cell.angle_gamma   90.00
#
_symmetry.space_group_name_H-M   'P 1'
#
loop_
_entity.id
_entity.type
_entity.pdbx_description
1 polymer ?
#
loop_
_entity_poly.entity_id
_entity_poly.type
_entity_poly.pdbx_seq_one_letter_code
_entity_poly.pdbx_strand_id
1 'polypeptide(L)'
;MPKELWTIGRLLQWTEQYFLDKGASRLDGEVLLSHILGKDRIYLYTHYDEPLNKQELDAYRPLVLERAKGYSVAAIIGKKEFMGLPFIVSKDVLIPRPDTETLVEDILTVFDKDSAPYILDVCTGPCLLY
;
A
#
# COMPACT_ATOMS: atom_id res chain seq x y z
N MET A 1 -23.46 -0.14 -29.12
CA MET A 1 -23.35 0.37 -27.75
C MET A 1 -22.03 1.10 -27.58
N PRO A 2 -22.07 2.37 -27.23
CA PRO A 2 -20.82 3.02 -26.88
C PRO A 2 -20.26 2.31 -25.65
N LYS A 3 -19.09 1.74 -25.79
CA LYS A 3 -18.35 1.26 -24.63
C LYS A 3 -18.07 2.49 -23.77
N GLU A 4 -18.70 2.56 -22.62
CA GLU A 4 -18.40 3.63 -21.68
C GLU A 4 -16.92 3.59 -21.35
N LEU A 5 -16.24 4.67 -21.69
CA LEU A 5 -14.82 4.81 -21.37
C LEU A 5 -14.67 4.95 -19.87
N TRP A 6 -13.92 4.03 -19.27
CA TRP A 6 -13.54 4.15 -17.88
C TRP A 6 -12.38 5.13 -17.75
N THR A 7 -12.63 6.23 -17.09
CA THR A 7 -11.59 7.20 -16.73
C THR A 7 -11.11 6.94 -15.30
N ILE A 8 -9.96 7.51 -14.94
CA ILE A 8 -9.41 7.40 -13.58
C ILE A 8 -10.45 7.85 -12.56
N GLY A 9 -11.06 9.03 -12.76
CA GLY A 9 -12.05 9.57 -11.84
C GLY A 9 -13.29 8.70 -11.70
N ARG A 10 -13.79 8.19 -12.81
CA ARG A 10 -14.95 7.31 -12.82
C ARG A 10 -14.69 6.01 -12.07
N LEU A 11 -13.52 5.41 -12.28
CA LEU A 11 -13.11 4.19 -11.61
C LEU A 11 -12.98 4.40 -10.10
N LEU A 12 -12.40 5.53 -9.67
CA LEU A 12 -12.27 5.88 -8.26
C LEU A 12 -13.64 6.11 -7.58
N GLN A 13 -14.58 6.74 -8.27
CA GLN A 13 -15.94 6.91 -7.76
C GLN A 13 -16.64 5.56 -7.58
N TRP A 14 -16.52 4.67 -8.56
CA TRP A 14 -17.05 3.32 -8.45
C TRP A 14 -16.43 2.56 -7.29
N THR A 15 -15.12 2.66 -7.13
CA THR A 15 -14.38 2.00 -6.05
C THR A 15 -14.82 2.52 -4.68
N GLU A 16 -15.00 3.84 -4.54
CA GLU A 16 -15.48 4.45 -3.31
C GLU A 16 -16.84 3.91 -2.90
N GLN A 17 -17.77 3.83 -3.84
CA GLN A 17 -19.10 3.25 -3.58
C GLN A 17 -19.02 1.77 -3.23
N TYR A 18 -18.16 1.03 -3.93
CA TYR A 18 -17.98 -0.40 -3.67
C TYR A 18 -17.41 -0.66 -2.27
N PHE A 19 -16.60 0.24 -1.74
CA PHE A 19 -15.96 0.09 -0.43
C PHE A 19 -16.80 0.60 0.74
N LEU A 20 -17.93 1.28 0.51
CA LEU A 20 -18.71 1.94 1.57
C LEU A 20 -19.04 1.03 2.75
N ASP A 21 -19.38 -0.22 2.51
CA ASP A 21 -19.79 -1.19 3.53
C ASP A 21 -18.74 -2.31 3.73
N LYS A 22 -17.51 -2.12 3.23
CA LYS A 22 -16.46 -3.14 3.28
C LYS A 22 -15.27 -2.77 4.16
N GLY A 23 -15.37 -1.66 4.89
CA GLY A 23 -14.30 -1.21 5.79
C GLY A 23 -13.06 -0.68 5.07
N ALA A 24 -13.18 -0.35 3.80
CA ALA A 24 -12.12 0.25 3.01
C ALA A 24 -12.51 1.67 2.57
N SER A 25 -11.55 2.45 2.14
CA SER A 25 -11.76 3.85 1.76
C SER A 25 -11.35 4.13 0.32
N ARG A 26 -11.77 5.29 -0.20
CA ARG A 26 -11.30 5.78 -1.50
C ARG A 26 -9.78 5.88 -1.56
N LEU A 27 -9.13 6.24 -0.46
CA LEU A 27 -7.67 6.31 -0.38
C LEU A 27 -7.03 4.96 -0.74
N ASP A 28 -7.58 3.87 -0.24
CA ASP A 28 -7.10 2.52 -0.58
C ASP A 28 -7.18 2.26 -2.08
N GLY A 29 -8.29 2.65 -2.71
CA GLY A 29 -8.47 2.55 -4.15
C GLY A 29 -7.46 3.39 -4.94
N GLU A 30 -7.17 4.60 -4.48
CA GLU A 30 -6.17 5.48 -5.10
C GLU A 30 -4.77 4.87 -5.04
N VAL A 31 -4.38 4.31 -3.90
CA VAL A 31 -3.07 3.67 -3.74
C VAL A 31 -2.94 2.45 -4.66
N LEU A 32 -3.96 1.62 -4.73
CA LEU A 32 -3.96 0.44 -5.60
C LEU A 32 -3.87 0.83 -7.08
N LEU A 33 -4.61 1.85 -7.50
CA LEU A 33 -4.57 2.32 -8.88
C LEU A 33 -3.23 2.96 -9.23
N SER A 34 -2.65 3.74 -8.30
CA SER A 34 -1.30 4.31 -8.47
C SER A 34 -0.26 3.21 -8.68
N HIS A 35 -0.36 2.13 -7.93
CA HIS A 35 0.53 0.97 -8.08
C HIS A 35 0.43 0.34 -9.47
N ILE A 36 -0.78 0.15 -9.98
CA ILE A 36 -1.03 -0.42 -11.31
C ILE A 36 -0.46 0.48 -12.41
N LEU A 37 -0.69 1.79 -12.31
CA LEU A 37 -0.23 2.75 -13.30
C LEU A 37 1.26 3.07 -13.19
N GLY A 38 1.90 2.72 -12.06
CA GLY A 38 3.28 3.09 -11.79
C GLY A 38 3.46 4.60 -11.63
N LYS A 39 2.44 5.31 -11.14
CA LYS A 39 2.42 6.76 -10.97
C LYS A 39 2.07 7.12 -9.53
N ASP A 40 2.34 8.38 -9.15
CA ASP A 40 1.97 8.90 -7.83
C ASP A 40 0.47 9.16 -7.73
N ARG A 41 -0.05 9.25 -6.52
CA ARG A 41 -1.46 9.60 -6.28
C ARG A 41 -1.81 10.98 -6.86
N ILE A 42 -0.87 11.92 -6.87
CA ILE A 42 -1.06 13.24 -7.46
C ILE A 42 -1.38 13.13 -8.96
N TYR A 43 -0.78 12.18 -9.66
CA TYR A 43 -1.07 11.90 -11.06
C TYR A 43 -2.55 11.60 -11.29
N LEU A 44 -3.20 10.90 -10.37
CA LEU A 44 -4.62 10.56 -10.47
C LEU A 44 -5.51 11.81 -10.44
N TYR A 45 -5.13 12.81 -9.65
CA TYR A 45 -5.87 14.07 -9.58
C TYR A 45 -5.62 14.98 -10.78
N THR A 46 -4.40 14.99 -11.31
CA THR A 46 -4.05 15.81 -12.48
C THR A 46 -4.53 15.18 -13.79
N HIS A 47 -4.75 13.88 -13.82
CA HIS A 47 -5.18 13.14 -15.01
C HIS A 47 -6.52 12.42 -14.77
N TYR A 48 -7.41 13.10 -14.05
CA TYR A 48 -8.69 12.53 -13.61
C TYR A 48 -9.56 12.05 -14.77
N ASP A 49 -9.49 12.75 -15.92
CA ASP A 49 -10.26 12.43 -17.14
C ASP A 49 -9.52 11.47 -18.09
N GLU A 50 -8.33 10.99 -17.71
CA GLU A 50 -7.57 10.09 -18.55
C GLU A 50 -8.26 8.74 -18.66
N PRO A 51 -8.51 8.22 -19.88
CA PRO A 51 -9.13 6.91 -20.06
C PRO A 51 -8.16 5.78 -19.69
N LEU A 52 -8.71 4.72 -19.13
CA LEU A 52 -7.97 3.52 -18.76
C LEU A 52 -8.16 2.46 -19.82
N ASN A 53 -7.10 1.71 -20.14
CA ASN A 53 -7.20 0.60 -21.05
C ASN A 53 -7.74 -0.66 -20.34
N LYS A 54 -8.09 -1.68 -21.13
CA LYS A 54 -8.64 -2.91 -20.60
C LYS A 54 -7.64 -3.64 -19.68
N GLN A 55 -6.35 -3.61 -20.01
CA GLN A 55 -5.31 -4.27 -19.22
C GLN A 55 -5.21 -3.65 -17.82
N GLU A 56 -5.28 -2.33 -17.74
CA GLU A 56 -5.25 -1.60 -16.46
C GLU A 56 -6.48 -1.94 -15.61
N LEU A 57 -7.66 -1.99 -16.21
CA LEU A 57 -8.90 -2.35 -15.53
C LEU A 57 -8.87 -3.79 -15.04
N ASP A 58 -8.41 -4.72 -15.88
CA ASP A 58 -8.31 -6.14 -15.54
C ASP A 58 -7.28 -6.39 -14.44
N ALA A 59 -6.21 -5.60 -14.36
CA ALA A 59 -5.22 -5.67 -13.30
C ALA A 59 -5.73 -5.06 -11.99
N TYR A 60 -6.51 -3.99 -12.06
CA TYR A 60 -7.03 -3.28 -10.89
C TYR A 60 -8.14 -4.06 -10.17
N ARG A 61 -9.02 -4.68 -10.91
CA ARG A 61 -10.20 -5.37 -10.35
C ARG A 61 -9.87 -6.43 -9.28
N PRO A 62 -8.89 -7.35 -9.50
CA PRO A 62 -8.53 -8.31 -8.46
C PRO A 62 -8.04 -7.66 -7.17
N LEU A 63 -7.33 -6.55 -7.27
CA LEU A 63 -6.80 -5.83 -6.10
C LEU A 63 -7.93 -5.25 -5.25
N VAL A 64 -8.94 -4.68 -5.89
CA VAL A 64 -10.14 -4.17 -5.21
C VAL A 64 -10.88 -5.30 -4.50
N LEU A 65 -11.03 -6.45 -5.13
CA LEU A 65 -11.70 -7.60 -4.55
C LEU A 65 -10.93 -8.13 -3.33
N GLU A 66 -9.61 -8.19 -3.38
CA GLU A 66 -8.80 -8.61 -2.24
C GLU A 66 -8.90 -7.62 -1.08
N ARG A 67 -8.89 -6.31 -1.35
CA ARG A 67 -9.09 -5.32 -0.30
C ARG A 67 -10.47 -5.45 0.35
N ALA A 68 -11.49 -5.73 -0.42
CA ALA A 68 -12.84 -5.97 0.07
C ALA A 68 -12.95 -7.23 0.95
N LYS A 69 -12.09 -8.21 0.75
CA LYS A 69 -12.00 -9.40 1.62
C LYS A 69 -11.34 -9.12 2.96
N GLY A 70 -10.75 -7.94 3.16
CA GLY A 70 -10.10 -7.55 4.41
C GLY A 70 -8.59 -7.54 4.39
N TYR A 71 -7.95 -7.88 3.27
CA TYR A 71 -6.49 -7.79 3.16
C TYR A 71 -6.05 -6.33 3.10
N SER A 72 -4.94 -6.01 3.76
CA SER A 72 -4.39 -4.65 3.73
C SER A 72 -3.80 -4.32 2.37
N VAL A 73 -3.78 -3.03 2.02
CA VAL A 73 -3.17 -2.55 0.78
C VAL A 73 -1.70 -2.96 0.69
N ALA A 74 -0.95 -2.86 1.79
CA ALA A 74 0.46 -3.27 1.83
C ALA A 74 0.64 -4.75 1.50
N ALA A 75 -0.20 -5.63 2.04
CA ALA A 75 -0.14 -7.06 1.76
C ALA A 75 -0.52 -7.38 0.30
N ILE A 76 -1.46 -6.64 -0.28
CA ILE A 76 -1.88 -6.80 -1.68
C ILE A 76 -0.76 -6.37 -2.63
N ILE A 77 -0.12 -5.24 -2.37
CA ILE A 77 0.99 -4.72 -3.17
C ILE A 77 2.27 -5.53 -2.95
N GLY A 78 2.46 -6.08 -1.74
CA GLY A 78 3.64 -6.85 -1.37
C GLY A 78 4.79 -6.02 -0.86
N LYS A 79 4.59 -4.73 -0.61
CA LYS A 79 5.61 -3.81 -0.12
C LYS A 79 5.05 -2.86 0.94
N LYS A 80 5.87 -2.58 1.94
CA LYS A 80 5.58 -1.57 2.95
C LYS A 80 6.86 -0.80 3.25
N GLU A 81 6.77 0.51 3.30
CA GLU A 81 7.88 1.36 3.74
C GLU A 81 7.90 1.41 5.27
N PHE A 82 9.09 1.22 5.84
CA PHE A 82 9.33 1.30 7.28
C PHE A 82 10.69 1.96 7.50
N MET A 83 10.75 3.03 8.29
CA MET A 83 11.96 3.84 8.51
C MET A 83 12.60 4.33 7.20
N GLY A 84 11.79 4.65 6.21
CA GLY A 84 12.26 5.08 4.89
C GLY A 84 12.81 3.97 4.00
N LEU A 85 12.73 2.72 4.43
CA LEU A 85 13.22 1.57 3.69
C LEU A 85 12.05 0.70 3.19
N PRO A 86 12.12 0.20 1.94
CA PRO A 86 11.09 -0.70 1.45
C PRO A 86 11.30 -2.13 1.98
N PHE A 87 10.23 -2.71 2.53
CA PHE A 87 10.21 -4.09 2.98
C PHE A 87 9.22 -4.90 2.15
N ILE A 88 9.60 -6.12 1.80
CA ILE A 88 8.70 -7.07 1.16
C ILE A 88 7.80 -7.65 2.25
N VAL A 89 6.49 -7.55 2.05
CA VAL A 89 5.49 -8.07 2.99
C VAL A 89 4.50 -8.96 2.24
N SER A 90 3.75 -9.76 2.98
CA SER A 90 2.73 -10.64 2.42
C SER A 90 1.55 -10.75 3.38
N LYS A 91 0.55 -11.52 2.97
CA LYS A 91 -0.62 -11.83 3.80
C LYS A 91 -0.26 -12.67 5.03
N ASP A 92 0.89 -13.34 5.01
CA ASP A 92 1.32 -14.29 6.03
C ASP A 92 2.19 -13.66 7.12
N VAL A 93 2.55 -12.39 6.99
CA VAL A 93 3.36 -11.68 7.97
C VAL A 93 2.61 -10.47 8.52
N LEU A 94 2.91 -10.12 9.76
CA LEU A 94 2.40 -8.89 10.35
C LEU A 94 3.05 -7.70 9.63
N ILE A 95 2.20 -6.82 9.09
CA ILE A 95 2.69 -5.64 8.38
C ILE A 95 3.33 -4.67 9.37
N PRO A 96 4.55 -4.16 9.09
CA PRO A 96 5.20 -3.16 9.94
C PRO A 96 4.30 -1.94 10.16
N ARG A 97 4.18 -1.51 11.41
CA ARG A 97 3.35 -0.37 11.78
C ARG A 97 4.21 0.84 12.14
N PRO A 98 3.72 2.06 11.86
CA PRO A 98 4.45 3.29 12.21
C PRO A 98 4.82 3.39 13.70
N ASP A 99 4.00 2.85 14.59
CA ASP A 99 4.28 2.86 16.03
C ASP A 99 5.58 2.13 16.39
N THR A 100 5.94 1.10 15.64
CA THR A 100 7.20 0.36 15.84
C THR A 100 8.42 1.19 15.46
N GLU A 101 8.27 2.18 14.58
CA GLU A 101 9.36 3.09 14.22
C GLU A 101 9.89 3.86 15.44
N THR A 102 9.03 4.17 16.41
CA THR A 102 9.43 4.82 17.66
C THR A 102 10.44 3.98 18.41
N LEU A 103 10.26 2.65 18.49
CA LEU A 103 11.21 1.75 19.11
C LEU A 103 12.57 1.79 18.41
N VAL A 104 12.58 1.76 17.07
CA VAL A 104 13.81 1.80 16.27
C VAL A 104 14.49 3.15 16.45
N GLU A 105 13.75 4.25 16.44
CA GLU A 105 14.29 5.60 16.67
C GLU A 105 14.95 5.70 18.04
N ASP A 106 14.33 5.17 19.09
CA ASP A 106 14.89 5.14 20.44
C ASP A 106 16.22 4.38 20.48
N ILE A 107 16.30 3.22 19.83
CA ILE A 107 17.53 2.44 19.73
C ILE A 107 18.63 3.26 19.04
N LEU A 108 18.31 3.94 17.95
CA LEU A 108 19.26 4.75 17.19
C LEU A 108 19.75 5.98 17.98
N THR A 109 18.96 6.48 18.92
CA THR A 109 19.40 7.60 19.78
C THR A 109 20.29 7.15 20.94
N VAL A 110 20.12 5.91 21.43
CA VAL A 110 20.88 5.36 22.56
C VAL A 110 22.26 4.88 22.14
N PHE A 111 22.41 4.34 20.92
CA PHE A 111 23.66 3.77 20.44
C PHE A 111 24.29 4.64 19.36
N ASP A 112 25.60 4.93 19.49
CA ASP A 112 26.35 5.65 18.48
C ASP A 112 26.63 4.77 17.25
N LYS A 113 26.94 5.43 16.13
CA LYS A 113 27.28 4.72 14.87
C LYS A 113 28.50 3.81 15.03
N ASP A 114 29.40 4.16 15.91
CA ASP A 114 30.65 3.42 16.14
C ASP A 114 30.52 2.35 17.21
N SER A 115 29.36 2.23 17.87
CA SER A 115 29.12 1.20 18.86
C SER A 115 28.76 -0.12 18.15
N ALA A 116 29.15 -1.24 18.75
CA ALA A 116 28.84 -2.57 18.26
C ALA A 116 28.09 -3.37 19.34
N PRO A 117 26.85 -2.98 19.68
CA PRO A 117 26.08 -3.67 20.71
C PRO A 117 25.67 -5.06 20.25
N TYR A 118 25.53 -5.97 21.21
CA TYR A 118 24.87 -7.24 20.97
C TYR A 118 23.37 -7.04 21.03
N ILE A 119 22.66 -7.43 19.98
CA ILE A 119 21.22 -7.26 19.87
C ILE A 119 20.56 -8.62 19.72
N LEU A 120 19.54 -8.88 20.55
CA LEU A 120 18.67 -10.04 20.40
C LEU A 120 17.30 -9.57 19.93
N ASP A 121 16.90 -10.04 18.76
CA ASP A 121 15.59 -9.76 18.19
C ASP A 121 14.76 -11.06 18.23
N VAL A 122 13.63 -11.01 18.94
CA VAL A 122 12.74 -12.16 19.12
C VAL A 122 11.39 -11.86 18.48
N CYS A 123 10.92 -12.78 17.65
CA CYS A 123 9.60 -12.69 17.01
C CYS A 123 9.42 -11.48 16.08
N THR A 124 10.49 -11.06 15.44
CA THR A 124 10.44 -9.87 14.58
C THR A 124 9.60 -10.02 13.32
N GLY A 125 9.33 -11.24 12.85
CA GLY A 125 8.63 -11.46 11.57
C GLY A 125 9.48 -11.02 10.38
N PRO A 126 9.23 -9.83 9.77
CA PRO A 126 9.95 -9.37 8.58
C PRO A 126 11.36 -8.81 8.83
N CYS A 127 11.99 -9.09 9.96
CA CYS A 127 13.37 -8.68 10.29
C CYS A 127 13.63 -7.16 10.19
N LEU A 128 12.85 -6.37 10.90
CA LEU A 128 12.88 -4.90 10.83
C LEU A 128 14.12 -4.24 11.43
N LEU A 129 14.94 -4.96 12.19
CA LEU A 129 16.12 -4.40 12.88
C LEU A 129 17.45 -4.66 12.15
N TYR A 130 17.42 -5.23 10.98
CA TYR A 130 18.61 -5.54 10.19
C TYR A 130 18.75 -4.69 8.94
#